data_73207c0a0682b8738853d930935e8ba4
#
_entry.id   73207c0a0682b8738853d930935e8ba4
#
_cell.length_a   1.000
_cell.length_b   1.000
_cell.length_c   1.000
_cell.angle_alpha   90.00
_cell.angle_beta   90.00
_cell.angle_gamma   90.00
#
_symmetry.space_group_name_H-M   'P 1'
#
loop_
_entity.id
_entity.type
_entity.pdbx_description
1 polymer ?
#
loop_
_entity_poly.entity_id
_entity_poly.type
_entity_poly.pdbx_seq_one_letter_code
_entity_poly.pdbx_strand_id
1 'polypeptide(L)'
;MSKLDDSREIVFQEILERLTELTCQFGEADTLMGKVLRKNAVSGEGNAIAELSLAEIHFLAAVAEYAPINGTALTQKLGLTKGGVSKMAARLLHKEMIVSEKAEGNKKAQYYSLTVNGERASKIHTVLHAIAREAVLNALSGYSEQELQVFGKIAKGIAVAVEASSSDITENSQAYLERHGIKFA
;
A
#
# COMPACT_ATOMS: atom_id res chain seq x y z
N MET A 1 -2.96 -17.72 -38.37
CA MET A 1 -2.69 -17.79 -36.91
C MET A 1 -2.07 -19.16 -36.65
N SER A 2 -0.86 -19.23 -36.16
CA SER A 2 -0.11 -20.48 -36.02
C SER A 2 -0.35 -21.09 -34.65
N LYS A 3 -0.18 -22.44 -34.52
CA LYS A 3 -0.29 -23.20 -33.25
C LYS A 3 0.62 -22.67 -32.11
N LEU A 4 1.65 -21.90 -32.43
CA LEU A 4 2.50 -21.19 -31.46
C LEU A 4 1.78 -20.02 -30.78
N ASP A 5 0.78 -19.44 -31.43
CA ASP A 5 -0.03 -18.35 -30.91
C ASP A 5 -1.02 -18.84 -29.85
N ASP A 6 -1.67 -19.99 -30.10
CA ASP A 6 -2.62 -20.61 -29.16
C ASP A 6 -1.95 -21.02 -27.83
N SER A 7 -0.74 -21.59 -27.89
CA SER A 7 0.00 -21.99 -26.68
C SER A 7 0.43 -20.80 -25.82
N ARG A 8 0.84 -19.73 -26.45
CA ARG A 8 1.20 -18.49 -25.73
C ARG A 8 -0.03 -17.83 -25.10
N GLU A 9 -1.15 -17.85 -25.80
CA GLU A 9 -2.41 -17.30 -25.28
C GLU A 9 -2.88 -18.07 -24.03
N ILE A 10 -2.79 -19.40 -24.04
CA ILE A 10 -3.14 -20.24 -22.87
C ILE A 10 -2.28 -19.87 -21.66
N VAL A 11 -0.94 -19.79 -21.84
CA VAL A 11 -0.02 -19.41 -20.77
C VAL A 11 -0.29 -17.98 -20.28
N PHE A 12 -0.63 -17.08 -21.19
CA PHE A 12 -0.95 -15.70 -20.85
C PHE A 12 -2.22 -15.59 -20.00
N GLN A 13 -3.27 -16.34 -20.36
CA GLN A 13 -4.50 -16.38 -19.57
C GLN A 13 -4.27 -16.98 -18.18
N GLU A 14 -3.47 -18.03 -18.07
CA GLU A 14 -3.09 -18.62 -16.78
C GLU A 14 -2.35 -17.62 -15.89
N ILE A 15 -1.41 -16.85 -16.46
CA ILE A 15 -0.70 -15.80 -15.72
C ILE A 15 -1.67 -14.73 -15.21
N LEU A 16 -2.63 -14.27 -16.05
CA LEU A 16 -3.63 -13.28 -15.66
C LEU A 16 -4.52 -13.77 -14.53
N GLU A 17 -4.96 -15.04 -14.59
CA GLU A 17 -5.74 -15.66 -13.51
C GLU A 17 -4.96 -15.67 -12.19
N ARG A 18 -3.69 -16.11 -12.21
CA ARG A 18 -2.83 -16.12 -11.02
C ARG A 18 -2.56 -14.72 -10.47
N LEU A 19 -2.37 -13.72 -11.33
CA LEU A 19 -2.21 -12.34 -10.89
C LEU A 19 -3.49 -11.80 -10.24
N THR A 20 -4.66 -12.16 -10.77
CA THR A 20 -5.96 -11.78 -10.19
C THR A 20 -6.14 -12.42 -8.81
N GLU A 21 -5.83 -13.72 -8.67
CA GLU A 21 -5.85 -14.41 -7.38
C GLU A 21 -4.93 -13.74 -6.36
N LEU A 22 -3.70 -13.39 -6.76
CA LEU A 22 -2.75 -12.69 -5.90
C LEU A 22 -3.28 -11.32 -5.44
N THR A 23 -3.90 -10.54 -6.32
CA THR A 23 -4.48 -9.24 -5.94
C THR A 23 -5.63 -9.38 -4.95
N CYS A 24 -6.47 -10.40 -5.10
CA CYS A 24 -7.52 -10.74 -4.13
C CYS A 24 -6.92 -11.13 -2.76
N GLN A 25 -5.88 -11.98 -2.75
CA GLN A 25 -5.22 -12.39 -1.52
C GLN A 25 -4.52 -11.23 -0.80
N PHE A 26 -3.96 -10.28 -1.53
CA PHE A 26 -3.41 -9.04 -0.92
C PHE A 26 -4.52 -8.21 -0.27
N GLY A 27 -5.70 -8.08 -0.88
CA GLY A 27 -6.86 -7.43 -0.26
C GLY A 27 -7.33 -8.13 1.02
N GLU A 28 -7.26 -9.46 1.06
CA GLU A 28 -7.55 -10.25 2.27
C GLU A 28 -6.46 -10.08 3.36
N ALA A 29 -5.19 -9.93 2.97
CA ALA A 29 -4.10 -9.66 3.90
C ALA A 29 -4.31 -8.33 4.63
N ASP A 30 -4.85 -7.32 3.97
CA ASP A 30 -5.25 -6.05 4.61
C ASP A 30 -6.34 -6.25 5.66
N THR A 31 -7.30 -7.13 5.38
CA THR A 31 -8.34 -7.54 6.33
C THR A 31 -7.74 -8.31 7.50
N LEU A 32 -6.75 -9.17 7.26
CA LEU A 32 -6.01 -9.90 8.28
C LEU A 32 -5.22 -8.95 9.19
N MET A 33 -4.56 -7.94 8.62
CA MET A 33 -3.87 -6.88 9.35
C MET A 33 -4.83 -6.22 10.37
N GLY A 34 -6.01 -5.80 9.91
CA GLY A 34 -7.02 -5.24 10.79
C GLY A 34 -7.51 -6.21 11.89
N LYS A 35 -7.60 -7.51 11.60
CA LYS A 35 -7.95 -8.54 12.60
C LYS A 35 -6.84 -8.71 13.65
N VAL A 36 -5.58 -8.72 13.22
CA VAL A 36 -4.42 -8.85 14.13
C VAL A 36 -4.29 -7.63 15.03
N LEU A 37 -4.48 -6.43 14.49
CA LEU A 37 -4.47 -5.20 15.28
C LEU A 37 -5.58 -5.22 16.34
N ARG A 38 -6.79 -5.59 15.96
CA ARG A 38 -7.92 -5.71 16.90
C ARG A 38 -7.67 -6.76 17.98
N LYS A 39 -7.11 -7.91 17.62
CA LYS A 39 -6.82 -9.00 18.57
C LYS A 39 -5.73 -8.62 19.59
N ASN A 40 -4.76 -7.80 19.19
CA ASN A 40 -3.63 -7.38 20.03
C ASN A 40 -3.82 -6.00 20.67
N ALA A 41 -4.96 -5.34 20.42
CA ALA A 41 -5.37 -4.16 21.14
C ALA A 41 -5.67 -4.53 22.59
N VAL A 42 -4.91 -3.97 23.53
CA VAL A 42 -5.11 -4.20 24.97
C VAL A 42 -6.37 -3.45 25.42
N SER A 43 -7.19 -4.10 26.25
CA SER A 43 -8.41 -3.51 26.81
C SER A 43 -8.10 -2.18 27.52
N GLY A 44 -8.68 -1.08 27.06
CA GLY A 44 -8.57 0.27 27.63
C GLY A 44 -7.86 1.28 26.71
N GLU A 45 -6.59 1.18 26.46
CA GLU A 45 -5.82 2.09 25.59
C GLU A 45 -5.67 1.57 24.15
N GLY A 46 -5.92 0.30 23.93
CA GLY A 46 -5.73 -0.38 22.66
C GLY A 46 -6.83 -0.19 21.62
N ASN A 47 -7.95 0.44 21.97
CA ASN A 47 -9.10 0.56 21.07
C ASN A 47 -8.77 1.47 19.87
N ALA A 48 -7.99 2.53 20.06
CA ALA A 48 -7.59 3.45 19.01
C ALA A 48 -6.70 2.79 17.94
N ILE A 49 -5.85 1.81 18.32
CA ILE A 49 -5.03 1.03 17.38
C ILE A 49 -5.91 0.09 16.54
N ALA A 50 -6.92 -0.52 17.16
CA ALA A 50 -7.85 -1.42 16.48
C ALA A 50 -8.73 -0.74 15.42
N GLU A 51 -8.90 0.57 15.54
CA GLU A 51 -9.69 1.40 14.63
C GLU A 51 -8.86 2.06 13.52
N LEU A 52 -7.56 1.77 13.44
CA LEU A 52 -6.71 2.30 12.38
C LEU A 52 -7.03 1.62 11.05
N SER A 53 -7.20 2.43 10.02
CA SER A 53 -7.22 1.96 8.63
C SER A 53 -5.80 1.61 8.17
N LEU A 54 -5.67 0.78 7.15
CA LEU A 54 -4.37 0.45 6.54
C LEU A 54 -3.62 1.71 6.10
N ALA A 55 -4.31 2.68 5.49
CA ALA A 55 -3.69 3.93 5.06
C ALA A 55 -3.15 4.75 6.25
N GLU A 56 -3.84 4.73 7.40
CA GLU A 56 -3.35 5.37 8.63
C GLU A 56 -2.13 4.64 9.18
N ILE A 57 -2.09 3.31 9.09
CA ILE A 57 -0.93 2.51 9.51
C ILE A 57 0.28 2.79 8.61
N HIS A 58 0.11 2.86 7.29
CA HIS A 58 1.18 3.25 6.36
C HIS A 58 1.69 4.68 6.61
N PHE A 59 0.79 5.58 6.98
CA PHE A 59 1.18 6.93 7.40
C PHE A 59 2.06 6.89 8.66
N LEU A 60 1.68 6.10 9.68
CA LEU A 60 2.47 5.92 10.89
C LEU A 60 3.84 5.28 10.59
N ALA A 61 3.89 4.31 9.68
CA ALA A 61 5.14 3.70 9.25
C ALA A 61 6.08 4.73 8.59
N ALA A 62 5.55 5.60 7.73
CA ALA A 62 6.33 6.67 7.12
C ALA A 62 6.81 7.70 8.16
N VAL A 63 5.98 8.03 9.16
CA VAL A 63 6.42 8.89 10.26
C VAL A 63 7.50 8.19 11.10
N ALA A 64 7.38 6.89 11.37
CA ALA A 64 8.39 6.14 12.12
C ALA A 64 9.77 6.16 11.45
N GLU A 65 9.78 6.06 10.11
CA GLU A 65 11.03 5.98 9.34
C GLU A 65 11.72 7.34 9.18
N TYR A 66 10.95 8.43 9.12
CA TYR A 66 11.48 9.75 8.73
C TYR A 66 11.25 10.86 9.75
N ALA A 67 10.78 10.56 10.96
CA ALA A 67 10.49 11.58 11.99
C ALA A 67 11.73 12.35 12.43
N PRO A 68 11.62 13.66 12.67
CA PRO A 68 10.42 14.49 12.46
C PRO A 68 10.20 14.83 10.98
N ILE A 69 9.00 14.53 10.45
CA ILE A 69 8.67 14.68 9.02
C ILE A 69 7.54 15.69 8.81
N ASN A 70 7.65 16.53 7.77
CA ASN A 70 6.60 17.49 7.44
C ASN A 70 5.60 16.97 6.42
N GLY A 71 4.44 17.66 6.32
CA GLY A 71 3.35 17.25 5.42
C GLY A 71 3.74 17.20 3.94
N THR A 72 4.67 18.04 3.48
CA THR A 72 5.13 18.01 2.07
C THR A 72 5.94 16.75 1.79
N ALA A 73 6.86 16.39 2.67
CA ALA A 73 7.61 15.15 2.53
C ALA A 73 6.70 13.91 2.62
N LEU A 74 5.71 13.90 3.52
CA LEU A 74 4.70 12.83 3.59
C LEU A 74 3.89 12.70 2.29
N THR A 75 3.55 13.82 1.63
CA THR A 75 2.88 13.82 0.32
C THR A 75 3.71 13.04 -0.71
N GLN A 76 5.00 13.31 -0.78
CA GLN A 76 5.91 12.63 -1.71
C GLN A 76 6.11 11.15 -1.37
N LYS A 77 6.29 10.83 -0.08
CA LYS A 77 6.55 9.46 0.39
C LYS A 77 5.34 8.53 0.23
N LEU A 78 4.14 9.05 0.43
CA LEU A 78 2.91 8.26 0.42
C LEU A 78 2.16 8.33 -0.90
N GLY A 79 2.58 9.14 -1.87
CA GLY A 79 1.86 9.36 -3.12
C GLY A 79 0.46 9.99 -2.92
N LEU A 80 0.24 10.68 -1.80
CA LEU A 80 -1.04 11.27 -1.45
C LEU A 80 -1.10 12.75 -1.86
N THR A 81 -2.33 13.27 -2.01
CA THR A 81 -2.52 14.71 -2.19
C THR A 81 -2.25 15.46 -0.86
N LYS A 82 -1.88 16.72 -0.96
CA LYS A 82 -1.67 17.59 0.22
C LYS A 82 -2.89 17.63 1.14
N GLY A 83 -4.11 17.67 0.57
CA GLY A 83 -5.35 17.59 1.34
C GLY A 83 -5.56 16.24 2.01
N GLY A 84 -5.19 15.14 1.34
CA GLY A 84 -5.23 13.77 1.89
C GLY A 84 -4.31 13.64 3.11
N VAL A 85 -3.05 14.07 2.98
CA VAL A 85 -2.08 14.09 4.10
C VAL A 85 -2.61 14.92 5.26
N SER A 86 -3.14 16.12 5.01
CA SER A 86 -3.68 16.99 6.06
C SER A 86 -4.85 16.36 6.82
N LYS A 87 -5.81 15.75 6.08
CA LYS A 87 -6.94 15.05 6.70
C LYS A 87 -6.50 13.84 7.53
N MET A 88 -5.53 13.08 7.02
CA MET A 88 -5.01 11.89 7.71
C MET A 88 -4.23 12.28 8.96
N ALA A 89 -3.36 13.29 8.88
CA ALA A 89 -2.65 13.83 10.03
C ALA A 89 -3.61 14.32 11.12
N ALA A 90 -4.69 15.04 10.75
CA ALA A 90 -5.70 15.51 11.70
C ALA A 90 -6.40 14.35 12.43
N ARG A 91 -6.73 13.25 11.72
CA ARG A 91 -7.30 12.06 12.34
C ARG A 91 -6.33 11.36 13.28
N LEU A 92 -5.06 11.23 12.88
CA LEU A 92 -4.04 10.59 13.69
C LEU A 92 -3.65 11.41 14.93
N LEU A 93 -3.69 12.75 14.84
CA LEU A 93 -3.58 13.65 15.99
C LEU A 93 -4.74 13.45 16.95
N HIS A 94 -5.97 13.37 16.44
CA HIS A 94 -7.17 13.13 17.26
C HIS A 94 -7.17 11.75 17.93
N LYS A 95 -6.61 10.73 17.26
CA LYS A 95 -6.42 9.38 17.82
C LYS A 95 -5.18 9.27 18.73
N GLU A 96 -4.48 10.37 18.96
CA GLU A 96 -3.26 10.43 19.77
C GLU A 96 -2.16 9.46 19.30
N MET A 97 -2.09 9.21 17.97
CA MET A 97 -1.06 8.36 17.36
C MET A 97 0.20 9.14 16.98
N ILE A 98 0.05 10.43 16.69
CA ILE A 98 1.15 11.33 16.36
C ILE A 98 1.05 12.61 17.20
N VAL A 99 2.17 13.27 17.35
CA VAL A 99 2.27 14.64 17.83
C VAL A 99 2.76 15.55 16.71
N SER A 100 2.51 16.85 16.84
CA SER A 100 2.98 17.81 15.85
C SER A 100 3.67 18.99 16.51
N GLU A 101 4.80 19.41 15.94
CA GLU A 101 5.58 20.54 16.37
C GLU A 101 5.77 21.54 15.21
N LYS A 102 5.84 22.81 15.53
CA LYS A 102 6.16 23.84 14.55
C LYS A 102 7.68 23.99 14.45
N ALA A 103 8.16 24.19 13.22
CA ALA A 103 9.57 24.47 13.02
C ALA A 103 9.96 25.81 13.67
N GLU A 104 11.12 25.86 14.33
CA GLU A 104 11.70 27.11 14.77
C GLU A 104 11.93 28.01 13.55
N GLY A 105 11.45 29.26 13.64
CA GLY A 105 11.55 30.24 12.55
C GLY A 105 10.57 30.12 11.39
N ASN A 106 9.82 29.02 11.26
CA ASN A 106 8.79 28.84 10.24
C ASN A 106 7.46 28.35 10.82
N LYS A 107 6.63 29.29 11.27
CA LYS A 107 5.32 29.00 11.89
C LYS A 107 4.32 28.24 10.98
N LYS A 108 4.61 28.13 9.68
CA LYS A 108 3.74 27.42 8.70
C LYS A 108 4.13 25.96 8.50
N ALA A 109 5.36 25.57 8.82
CA ALA A 109 5.84 24.20 8.67
C ALA A 109 5.52 23.41 9.96
N GLN A 110 4.72 22.37 9.81
CA GLN A 110 4.34 21.46 10.89
C GLN A 110 5.06 20.13 10.67
N TYR A 111 5.74 19.65 11.69
CA TYR A 111 6.44 18.37 11.71
C TYR A 111 5.70 17.39 12.60
N TYR A 112 5.72 16.12 12.21
CA TYR A 112 5.03 15.04 12.88
C TYR A 112 6.04 14.05 13.45
N SER A 113 5.75 13.53 14.64
CA SER A 113 6.46 12.44 15.29
C SER A 113 5.44 11.49 15.91
N LEU A 114 5.84 10.24 16.16
CA LEU A 114 4.96 9.26 16.77
C LEU A 114 4.79 9.51 18.29
N THR A 115 3.64 9.17 18.80
CA THR A 115 3.42 8.92 20.22
C THR A 115 3.83 7.47 20.56
N VAL A 116 3.79 7.09 21.83
CA VAL A 116 3.99 5.69 22.27
C VAL A 116 2.98 4.75 21.59
N ASN A 117 1.73 5.17 21.44
CA ASN A 117 0.71 4.37 20.75
C ASN A 117 0.96 4.29 19.24
N GLY A 118 1.39 5.38 18.61
CA GLY A 118 1.81 5.38 17.22
C GLY A 118 3.01 4.47 16.95
N GLU A 119 4.01 4.47 17.83
CA GLU A 119 5.14 3.56 17.74
C GLU A 119 4.71 2.10 17.86
N ARG A 120 3.81 1.79 18.79
CA ARG A 120 3.27 0.44 18.96
C ARG A 120 2.54 -0.03 17.70
N ALA A 121 1.66 0.81 17.13
CA ALA A 121 0.97 0.50 15.89
C ALA A 121 1.93 0.28 14.71
N SER A 122 2.92 1.14 14.55
CA SER A 122 3.95 1.02 13.52
C SER A 122 4.79 -0.26 13.68
N LYS A 123 5.16 -0.64 14.91
CA LYS A 123 5.90 -1.89 15.19
C LYS A 123 5.09 -3.13 14.81
N ILE A 124 3.80 -3.18 15.14
CA ILE A 124 2.93 -4.30 14.75
C ILE A 124 2.93 -4.44 13.22
N HIS A 125 2.75 -3.35 12.49
CA HIS A 125 2.80 -3.33 11.04
C HIS A 125 4.14 -3.86 10.49
N THR A 126 5.26 -3.38 11.03
CA THR A 126 6.60 -3.84 10.63
C THR A 126 6.78 -5.35 10.84
N VAL A 127 6.33 -5.89 11.96
CA VAL A 127 6.40 -7.33 12.25
C VAL A 127 5.57 -8.14 11.26
N LEU A 128 4.35 -7.68 10.93
CA LEU A 128 3.48 -8.36 9.98
C LEU A 128 4.07 -8.36 8.57
N HIS A 129 4.67 -7.26 8.15
CA HIS A 129 5.43 -7.22 6.90
C HIS A 129 6.64 -8.16 6.89
N ALA A 130 7.36 -8.27 8.01
CA ALA A 130 8.47 -9.21 8.11
C ALA A 130 8.01 -10.67 7.98
N ILE A 131 6.89 -11.03 8.62
CA ILE A 131 6.29 -12.37 8.51
C ILE A 131 5.86 -12.65 7.06
N ALA A 132 5.16 -11.70 6.43
CA ALA A 132 4.74 -11.84 5.03
C ALA A 132 5.94 -11.98 4.08
N ARG A 133 6.99 -11.18 4.30
CA ARG A 133 8.24 -11.26 3.53
C ARG A 133 8.92 -12.62 3.69
N GLU A 134 8.99 -13.14 4.90
CA GLU A 134 9.57 -14.46 5.16
C GLU A 134 8.78 -15.57 4.44
N ALA A 135 7.45 -15.52 4.49
CA ALA A 135 6.61 -16.47 3.76
C ALA A 135 6.88 -16.44 2.24
N VAL A 136 7.01 -15.24 1.64
CA VAL A 136 7.35 -15.09 0.23
C VAL A 136 8.75 -15.65 -0.06
N LEU A 137 9.76 -15.34 0.77
CA LEU A 137 11.12 -15.87 0.58
C LEU A 137 11.14 -17.40 0.66
N ASN A 138 10.40 -17.98 1.61
CA ASN A 138 10.28 -19.43 1.72
C ASN A 138 9.60 -20.05 0.50
N ALA A 139 8.56 -19.43 -0.03
CA ALA A 139 7.89 -19.89 -1.26
C ALA A 139 8.83 -19.82 -2.49
N LEU A 140 9.73 -18.85 -2.52
CA LEU A 140 10.68 -18.65 -3.62
C LEU A 140 11.97 -19.48 -3.47
N SER A 141 12.22 -20.12 -2.33
CA SER A 141 13.47 -20.81 -2.02
C SER A 141 13.78 -22.02 -2.93
N GLY A 142 12.74 -22.59 -3.57
CA GLY A 142 12.89 -23.73 -4.51
C GLY A 142 13.29 -23.33 -5.94
N TYR A 143 13.32 -22.04 -6.25
CA TYR A 143 13.64 -21.54 -7.60
C TYR A 143 15.10 -21.14 -7.71
N SER A 144 15.68 -21.39 -8.87
CA SER A 144 17.06 -20.96 -9.20
C SER A 144 17.14 -19.43 -9.33
N GLU A 145 18.35 -18.90 -9.19
CA GLU A 145 18.61 -17.47 -9.38
C GLU A 145 18.18 -16.98 -10.77
N GLN A 146 18.37 -17.81 -11.80
CA GLN A 146 17.97 -17.46 -13.17
C GLN A 146 16.45 -17.33 -13.31
N GLU A 147 15.67 -18.25 -12.73
CA GLU A 147 14.19 -18.18 -12.72
C GLU A 147 13.72 -16.96 -11.97
N LEU A 148 14.30 -16.65 -10.81
CA LEU A 148 13.96 -15.45 -10.04
C LEU A 148 14.31 -14.15 -10.79
N GLN A 149 15.42 -14.12 -11.54
CA GLN A 149 15.76 -12.98 -12.38
C GLN A 149 14.76 -12.78 -13.53
N VAL A 150 14.32 -13.86 -14.18
CA VAL A 150 13.28 -13.82 -15.22
C VAL A 150 11.98 -13.33 -14.64
N PHE A 151 11.56 -13.90 -13.51
CA PHE A 151 10.35 -13.46 -12.80
C PHE A 151 10.41 -11.95 -12.44
N GLY A 152 11.52 -11.48 -11.90
CA GLY A 152 11.72 -10.07 -11.58
C GLY A 152 11.59 -9.13 -12.78
N LYS A 153 12.13 -9.55 -13.96
CA LYS A 153 11.96 -8.78 -15.21
C LYS A 153 10.50 -8.73 -15.66
N ILE A 154 9.80 -9.86 -15.61
CA ILE A 154 8.38 -9.95 -15.97
C ILE A 154 7.54 -9.10 -15.04
N ALA A 155 7.70 -9.24 -13.72
CA ALA A 155 6.97 -8.48 -12.73
C ALA A 155 7.16 -6.96 -12.89
N LYS A 156 8.40 -6.51 -13.17
CA LYS A 156 8.68 -5.11 -13.49
C LYS A 156 7.96 -4.64 -14.76
N GLY A 157 7.97 -5.47 -15.81
CA GLY A 157 7.27 -5.16 -17.07
C GLY A 157 5.76 -5.00 -16.86
N ILE A 158 5.15 -5.89 -16.08
CA ILE A 158 3.72 -5.82 -15.72
C ILE A 158 3.44 -4.55 -14.93
N ALA A 159 4.24 -4.23 -13.91
CA ALA A 159 4.05 -3.02 -13.10
C ALA A 159 4.07 -1.74 -13.95
N VAL A 160 5.03 -1.61 -14.87
CA VAL A 160 5.12 -0.47 -15.80
C VAL A 160 3.90 -0.40 -16.73
N ALA A 161 3.45 -1.54 -17.25
CA ALA A 161 2.28 -1.60 -18.13
C ALA A 161 0.99 -1.19 -17.38
N VAL A 162 0.81 -1.64 -16.15
CA VAL A 162 -0.34 -1.28 -15.30
C VAL A 162 -0.32 0.21 -14.97
N GLU A 163 0.84 0.77 -14.63
CA GLU A 163 1.00 2.20 -14.34
C GLU A 163 0.65 3.06 -15.56
N ALA A 164 1.17 2.72 -16.75
CA ALA A 164 0.86 3.41 -17.98
C ALA A 164 -0.64 3.33 -18.35
N SER A 165 -1.24 2.14 -18.20
CA SER A 165 -2.67 1.94 -18.45
C SER A 165 -3.55 2.72 -17.47
N SER A 166 -3.15 2.82 -16.21
CA SER A 166 -3.88 3.57 -15.18
C SER A 166 -3.93 5.06 -15.48
N SER A 167 -2.82 5.63 -15.98
CA SER A 167 -2.77 7.04 -16.42
C SER A 167 -3.68 7.28 -17.62
N ASP A 168 -3.62 6.41 -18.61
CA ASP A 168 -4.43 6.50 -19.83
C ASP A 168 -5.94 6.34 -19.55
N ILE A 169 -6.31 5.37 -18.70
CA ILE A 169 -7.70 5.17 -18.25
C ILE A 169 -8.20 6.39 -17.46
N THR A 170 -7.37 6.99 -16.61
CA THR A 170 -7.76 8.17 -15.83
C THR A 170 -8.02 9.37 -16.72
N GLU A 171 -7.19 9.60 -17.74
CA GLU A 171 -7.33 10.72 -18.69
C GLU A 171 -8.48 10.49 -19.69
N ASN A 172 -8.70 9.25 -20.11
CA ASN A 172 -9.63 8.88 -21.17
C ASN A 172 -10.78 7.97 -20.69
N SER A 173 -11.06 7.95 -19.38
CA SER A 173 -12.02 7.03 -18.76
C SER A 173 -13.40 7.04 -19.43
N GLN A 174 -13.93 8.21 -19.78
CA GLN A 174 -15.23 8.34 -20.41
C GLN A 174 -15.24 7.69 -21.81
N ALA A 175 -14.26 7.99 -22.64
CA ALA A 175 -14.14 7.42 -23.99
C ALA A 175 -13.89 5.90 -23.94
N TYR A 176 -13.16 5.42 -22.90
CA TYR A 176 -12.92 4.00 -22.70
C TYR A 176 -14.21 3.25 -22.31
N LEU A 177 -15.01 3.82 -21.41
CA LEU A 177 -16.27 3.24 -20.95
C LEU A 177 -17.32 3.25 -22.06
N GLU A 178 -17.44 4.34 -22.84
CA GLU A 178 -18.33 4.43 -24.00
C GLU A 178 -18.00 3.38 -25.07
N ARG A 179 -16.71 3.13 -25.33
CA ARG A 179 -16.24 2.09 -26.26
C ARG A 179 -16.64 0.68 -25.82
N HIS A 180 -16.81 0.45 -24.52
CA HIS A 180 -17.26 -0.80 -23.92
C HIS A 180 -18.77 -0.84 -23.63
N GLY A 181 -19.54 0.12 -24.20
CA GLY A 181 -21.00 0.14 -24.10
C GLY A 181 -21.55 0.70 -22.79
N ILE A 182 -20.70 1.25 -21.92
CA ILE A 182 -21.10 1.87 -20.64
C ILE A 182 -21.33 3.36 -20.89
N LYS A 183 -22.60 3.80 -20.79
CA LYS A 183 -22.98 5.22 -20.90
C LYS A 183 -23.37 5.73 -19.52
N PHE A 184 -22.82 6.86 -19.13
CA PHE A 184 -23.29 7.63 -17.99
C PHE A 184 -24.40 8.58 -18.47
N ALA A 185 -25.56 8.50 -17.82
CA ALA A 185 -26.68 9.39 -18.08
C ALA A 185 -26.41 10.78 -17.51
#